data_7c072a195544bb47f90e31cb980862c2
#
_entry.id   7c072a195544bb47f90e31cb980862c2
#
_cell.length_a   1.000
_cell.length_b   1.000
_cell.length_c   1.000
_cell.angle_alpha   90.00
_cell.angle_beta   90.00
_cell.angle_gamma   90.00
#
_symmetry.space_group_name_H-M   'P 1'
#
loop_
_entity.id
_entity.type
_entity.pdbx_description
1 polymer ?
#
loop_
_entity_poly.entity_id
_entity_poly.type
_entity_poly.pdbx_seq_one_letter_code
_entity_poly.pdbx_strand_id
1 'polypeptide(L)'
;MPYSSKQLNILIAGCGTNEAAVMAMCNPNHIVTGIDLSKSSISHQKKLLDKHKIHNLKLLCDDFRKINFNHKFDLIISAGVIHHLSNPESALKYFYENLTENGAVALMVYGEKTGLMITEIKKIFNKLKLDHNKKSIDLIKVLINQLNPSHPLYLFSKKSLDFQYDSGIVDLFLHKSEKFYSIKDLINIFSRNNFNIKNFVGGNIKSFTKYFTANTEFLQNARSLNLEDQWEIAQFLNWDDRKIQVVISKNKKSDSFAYKKIDLNEIYVCRITGAEYLIDNNKIAIRLAETGEKISFNISVLDKNLLVNIFNGKEKLKSFFKLYSVDQLDNLKEIFMFLIENSYLEVSLHPVIIDRNL
;
A
#
# COMPACT_ATOMS: atom_id res chain seq x y z
N MET A 1 -11.08 -1.67 5.96
CA MET A 1 -10.92 -1.38 7.40
C MET A 1 -11.75 -2.38 8.18
N PRO A 2 -11.27 -2.93 9.29
CA PRO A 2 -12.09 -3.75 10.14
C PRO A 2 -13.27 -2.88 10.62
N TYR A 3 -14.46 -3.42 10.55
CA TYR A 3 -15.72 -2.73 10.77
C TYR A 3 -15.74 -2.01 12.12
N SER A 4 -15.49 -0.70 12.08
CA SER A 4 -15.80 0.16 13.22
C SER A 4 -17.30 0.43 13.18
N SER A 5 -18.03 0.12 14.26
CA SER A 5 -19.41 0.57 14.44
C SER A 5 -19.49 2.10 14.57
N LYS A 6 -18.35 2.77 14.73
CA LYS A 6 -18.24 4.22 14.84
C LYS A 6 -18.06 4.85 13.46
N GLN A 7 -18.84 5.87 13.17
CA GLN A 7 -18.62 6.72 11.99
C GLN A 7 -17.26 7.42 12.09
N LEU A 8 -16.42 7.30 11.07
CA LEU A 8 -15.10 7.91 10.99
C LEU A 8 -15.13 9.16 10.11
N ASN A 9 -14.33 10.16 10.47
CA ASN A 9 -14.00 11.28 9.62
C ASN A 9 -12.70 10.97 8.86
N ILE A 10 -12.76 10.94 7.54
CA ILE A 10 -11.63 10.57 6.66
C ILE A 10 -11.25 11.79 5.80
N LEU A 11 -9.97 12.14 5.80
CA LEU A 11 -9.41 13.15 4.91
C LEU A 11 -8.60 12.48 3.80
N ILE A 12 -8.84 12.86 2.55
CA ILE A 12 -7.98 12.51 1.41
C ILE A 12 -7.27 13.77 0.96
N ALA A 13 -6.01 13.91 1.35
CA ALA A 13 -5.18 15.08 1.04
C ALA A 13 -4.41 14.88 -0.26
N GLY A 14 -4.82 15.56 -1.32
CA GLY A 14 -4.39 15.33 -2.70
C GLY A 14 -5.19 14.19 -3.33
N CYS A 15 -6.52 14.35 -3.39
CA CYS A 15 -7.43 13.26 -3.73
C CYS A 15 -7.48 12.91 -5.25
N GLY A 16 -6.77 13.63 -6.09
CA GLY A 16 -6.70 13.35 -7.53
C GLY A 16 -8.07 13.29 -8.20
N THR A 17 -8.19 12.46 -9.23
CA THR A 17 -9.39 12.38 -10.06
C THR A 17 -10.52 11.50 -9.50
N ASN A 18 -10.22 10.50 -8.65
CA ASN A 18 -11.22 9.51 -8.24
C ASN A 18 -11.08 8.98 -6.80
N GLU A 19 -9.95 9.17 -6.13
CA GLU A 19 -9.65 8.48 -4.86
C GLU A 19 -10.69 8.78 -3.78
N ALA A 20 -11.09 10.05 -3.60
CA ALA A 20 -12.08 10.40 -2.58
C ALA A 20 -13.48 9.86 -2.92
N ALA A 21 -13.87 9.87 -4.19
CA ALA A 21 -15.15 9.31 -4.62
C ALA A 21 -15.20 7.79 -4.40
N VAL A 22 -14.12 7.06 -4.73
CA VAL A 22 -14.01 5.62 -4.48
C VAL A 22 -14.04 5.33 -2.98
N MET A 23 -13.27 6.09 -2.18
CA MET A 23 -13.27 5.91 -0.72
C MET A 23 -14.66 6.10 -0.12
N ALA A 24 -15.39 7.14 -0.52
CA ALA A 24 -16.73 7.42 -0.02
C ALA A 24 -17.74 6.36 -0.44
N MET A 25 -17.67 5.90 -1.69
CA MET A 25 -18.56 4.86 -2.22
C MET A 25 -18.35 3.52 -1.51
N CYS A 26 -17.09 3.14 -1.27
CA CYS A 26 -16.76 1.88 -0.58
C CYS A 26 -17.00 1.94 0.94
N ASN A 27 -17.20 3.14 1.50
CA ASN A 27 -17.36 3.35 2.94
C ASN A 27 -18.56 4.27 3.25
N PRO A 28 -19.81 3.87 2.94
CA PRO A 28 -20.98 4.73 2.98
C PRO A 28 -21.31 5.25 4.40
N ASN A 29 -20.87 4.56 5.44
CA ASN A 29 -21.10 4.93 6.85
C ASN A 29 -20.08 5.95 7.39
N HIS A 30 -19.06 6.33 6.62
CA HIS A 30 -18.02 7.27 7.03
C HIS A 30 -18.20 8.62 6.32
N ILE A 31 -17.64 9.67 6.89
CA ILE A 31 -17.64 11.02 6.28
C ILE A 31 -16.28 11.22 5.63
N VAL A 32 -16.27 11.47 4.32
CA VAL A 32 -15.04 11.68 3.55
C VAL A 32 -14.93 13.15 3.15
N THR A 33 -13.74 13.72 3.30
CA THR A 33 -13.37 15.03 2.78
C THR A 33 -12.20 14.84 1.81
N GLY A 34 -12.40 15.20 0.54
CA GLY A 34 -11.36 15.18 -0.49
C GLY A 34 -10.87 16.58 -0.79
N ILE A 35 -9.55 16.79 -0.84
CA ILE A 35 -8.93 18.07 -1.16
C ILE A 35 -7.90 17.88 -2.27
N ASP A 36 -7.93 18.74 -3.28
CA ASP A 36 -6.94 18.77 -4.35
C ASP A 36 -6.74 20.19 -4.90
N LEU A 37 -5.53 20.49 -5.35
CA LEU A 37 -5.23 21.78 -6.01
C LEU A 37 -5.82 21.87 -7.42
N SER A 38 -6.02 20.73 -8.07
CA SER A 38 -6.46 20.63 -9.46
C SER A 38 -7.97 20.84 -9.59
N LYS A 39 -8.37 21.96 -10.17
CA LYS A 39 -9.79 22.22 -10.50
C LYS A 39 -10.38 21.14 -11.41
N SER A 40 -9.59 20.62 -12.34
CA SER A 40 -10.04 19.53 -13.25
C SER A 40 -10.30 18.24 -12.49
N SER A 41 -9.43 17.85 -11.55
CA SER A 41 -9.60 16.68 -10.71
C SER A 41 -10.85 16.79 -9.84
N ILE A 42 -11.04 17.92 -9.17
CA ILE A 42 -12.24 18.17 -8.35
C ILE A 42 -13.52 18.17 -9.21
N SER A 43 -13.47 18.78 -10.40
CA SER A 43 -14.62 18.75 -11.33
C SER A 43 -14.97 17.33 -11.77
N HIS A 44 -13.94 16.49 -12.03
CA HIS A 44 -14.16 15.08 -12.37
C HIS A 44 -14.82 14.32 -11.22
N GLN A 45 -14.30 14.48 -10.00
CA GLN A 45 -14.88 13.83 -8.82
C GLN A 45 -16.33 14.28 -8.56
N LYS A 46 -16.67 15.56 -8.76
CA LYS A 46 -18.07 16.03 -8.68
C LYS A 46 -18.99 15.27 -9.64
N LYS A 47 -18.55 15.03 -10.88
CA LYS A 47 -19.32 14.21 -11.83
C LYS A 47 -19.51 12.76 -11.33
N LEU A 48 -18.50 12.20 -10.63
CA LEU A 48 -18.64 10.88 -10.02
C LEU A 48 -19.64 10.88 -8.86
N LEU A 49 -19.65 11.95 -8.02
CA LEU A 49 -20.67 12.10 -6.96
C LEU A 49 -22.08 12.05 -7.54
N ASP A 50 -22.33 12.85 -8.58
CA ASP A 50 -23.65 12.94 -9.21
C ASP A 50 -24.05 11.61 -9.85
N LYS A 51 -23.11 11.00 -10.62
CA LYS A 51 -23.34 9.75 -11.34
C LYS A 51 -23.64 8.58 -10.39
N HIS A 52 -22.93 8.48 -9.29
CA HIS A 52 -23.01 7.35 -8.36
C HIS A 52 -23.81 7.67 -7.09
N LYS A 53 -24.43 8.86 -7.00
CA LYS A 53 -25.27 9.32 -5.86
C LYS A 53 -24.50 9.21 -4.53
N ILE A 54 -23.26 9.69 -4.50
CA ILE A 54 -22.41 9.65 -3.30
C ILE A 54 -22.77 10.84 -2.41
N HIS A 55 -23.26 10.59 -1.20
CA HIS A 55 -23.77 11.65 -0.30
C HIS A 55 -22.85 11.95 0.89
N ASN A 56 -21.85 11.11 1.14
CA ASN A 56 -20.94 11.19 2.27
C ASN A 56 -19.56 11.79 1.93
N LEU A 57 -19.47 12.52 0.81
CA LEU A 57 -18.21 13.13 0.34
C LEU A 57 -18.34 14.65 0.20
N LYS A 58 -17.41 15.38 0.84
CA LYS A 58 -17.18 16.82 0.63
C LYS A 58 -15.91 17.00 -0.18
N LEU A 59 -15.95 17.85 -1.21
CA LEU A 59 -14.81 18.17 -2.09
C LEU A 59 -14.41 19.64 -1.99
N LEU A 60 -13.11 19.89 -1.81
CA LEU A 60 -12.52 21.23 -1.72
C LEU A 60 -11.39 21.34 -2.75
N CYS A 61 -11.33 22.49 -3.42
CA CYS A 61 -10.26 22.81 -4.38
C CYS A 61 -9.33 23.87 -3.78
N ASP A 62 -8.32 23.40 -3.04
CA ASP A 62 -7.36 24.28 -2.36
C ASP A 62 -6.11 23.48 -1.94
N ASP A 63 -5.11 24.20 -1.39
CA ASP A 63 -4.01 23.60 -0.66
C ASP A 63 -4.50 23.13 0.72
N PHE A 64 -4.50 21.83 0.95
CA PHE A 64 -5.00 21.26 2.22
C PHE A 64 -4.32 21.88 3.44
N ARG A 65 -3.06 22.29 3.34
CA ARG A 65 -2.29 22.91 4.45
C ARG A 65 -2.82 24.29 4.87
N LYS A 66 -3.66 24.91 4.06
CA LYS A 66 -4.26 26.22 4.33
C LYS A 66 -5.66 26.13 4.92
N ILE A 67 -6.25 24.93 4.93
CA ILE A 67 -7.62 24.75 5.37
C ILE A 67 -7.65 24.43 6.87
N ASN A 68 -8.40 25.22 7.61
CA ASN A 68 -8.64 24.95 9.02
C ASN A 68 -9.99 24.22 9.19
N PHE A 69 -9.95 23.08 9.87
CA PHE A 69 -11.15 22.32 10.24
C PHE A 69 -11.48 22.53 11.71
N ASN A 70 -12.76 22.56 12.02
CA ASN A 70 -13.27 22.61 13.40
C ASN A 70 -13.38 21.20 14.05
N HIS A 71 -12.94 20.16 13.36
CA HIS A 71 -12.90 18.77 13.81
C HIS A 71 -11.59 18.12 13.36
N LYS A 72 -11.27 16.98 13.96
CA LYS A 72 -10.12 16.16 13.61
C LYS A 72 -10.56 14.92 12.83
N PHE A 73 -9.60 14.34 12.10
CA PHE A 73 -9.81 13.16 11.28
C PHE A 73 -9.32 11.91 12.02
N ASP A 74 -10.06 10.82 11.88
CA ASP A 74 -9.66 9.51 12.38
C ASP A 74 -8.69 8.81 11.41
N LEU A 75 -8.79 9.13 10.12
CA LEU A 75 -7.88 8.67 9.08
C LEU A 75 -7.55 9.82 8.12
N ILE A 76 -6.27 9.98 7.82
CA ILE A 76 -5.80 10.87 6.76
C ILE A 76 -5.10 10.00 5.72
N ILE A 77 -5.46 10.14 4.45
CA ILE A 77 -4.79 9.46 3.33
C ILE A 77 -4.13 10.52 2.46
N SER A 78 -2.87 10.29 2.09
CA SER A 78 -2.15 11.16 1.17
C SER A 78 -1.23 10.33 0.29
N ALA A 79 -1.74 9.94 -0.87
CA ALA A 79 -1.05 9.08 -1.81
C ALA A 79 -0.51 9.88 -3.00
N GLY A 80 0.81 9.80 -3.25
CA GLY A 80 1.41 10.49 -4.39
C GLY A 80 1.51 12.01 -4.24
N VAL A 81 1.60 12.55 -3.02
CA VAL A 81 1.50 14.01 -2.79
C VAL A 81 2.72 14.59 -2.10
N ILE A 82 3.09 14.05 -0.93
CA ILE A 82 4.08 14.71 -0.07
C ILE A 82 5.47 14.79 -0.69
N HIS A 83 5.79 13.87 -1.60
CA HIS A 83 7.07 13.84 -2.29
C HIS A 83 7.20 14.91 -3.39
N HIS A 84 6.10 15.54 -3.80
CA HIS A 84 6.11 16.70 -4.69
C HIS A 84 6.22 18.04 -3.95
N LEU A 85 6.08 18.05 -2.63
CA LEU A 85 6.16 19.25 -1.84
C LEU A 85 7.62 19.68 -1.64
N SER A 86 7.89 20.98 -1.79
CA SER A 86 9.20 21.56 -1.46
C SER A 86 9.55 21.34 0.02
N ASN A 87 8.56 21.38 0.90
CA ASN A 87 8.68 21.07 2.32
C ASN A 87 7.65 19.99 2.73
N PRO A 88 8.00 18.70 2.68
CA PRO A 88 7.11 17.60 3.09
C PRO A 88 6.79 17.63 4.60
N GLU A 89 7.67 18.19 5.43
CA GLU A 89 7.42 18.29 6.89
C GLU A 89 6.24 19.22 7.20
N SER A 90 5.97 20.23 6.34
CA SER A 90 4.78 21.07 6.50
C SER A 90 3.47 20.28 6.38
N ALA A 91 3.44 19.25 5.52
CA ALA A 91 2.29 18.37 5.42
C ALA A 91 2.17 17.45 6.63
N LEU A 92 3.30 16.88 7.11
CA LEU A 92 3.30 16.03 8.31
C LEU A 92 2.84 16.81 9.54
N LYS A 93 3.30 18.06 9.71
CA LYS A 93 2.82 18.93 10.78
C LYS A 93 1.32 19.17 10.69
N TYR A 94 0.82 19.49 9.50
CA TYR A 94 -0.61 19.65 9.28
C TYR A 94 -1.41 18.38 9.59
N PHE A 95 -0.93 17.22 9.18
CA PHE A 95 -1.56 15.94 9.51
C PHE A 95 -1.56 15.69 11.01
N TYR A 96 -0.45 15.97 11.70
CA TYR A 96 -0.36 15.83 13.15
C TYR A 96 -1.41 16.70 13.85
N GLU A 97 -1.55 17.95 13.46
CA GLU A 97 -2.48 18.90 14.06
C GLU A 97 -3.96 18.53 13.81
N ASN A 98 -4.25 17.91 12.66
CA ASN A 98 -5.63 17.56 12.26
C ASN A 98 -6.03 16.11 12.52
N LEU A 99 -5.13 15.27 13.02
CA LEU A 99 -5.39 13.88 13.35
C LEU A 99 -5.92 13.73 14.79
N THR A 100 -6.88 12.84 15.02
CA THR A 100 -7.27 12.41 16.37
C THR A 100 -6.13 11.66 17.06
N GLU A 101 -6.16 11.55 18.41
CA GLU A 101 -5.10 10.87 19.16
C GLU A 101 -4.92 9.39 18.75
N ASN A 102 -6.02 8.71 18.45
CA ASN A 102 -6.01 7.31 18.00
C ASN A 102 -6.10 7.18 16.48
N GLY A 103 -5.93 8.29 15.76
CA GLY A 103 -5.99 8.31 14.30
C GLY A 103 -4.73 7.78 13.65
N ALA A 104 -4.84 7.50 12.36
CA ALA A 104 -3.75 7.06 11.52
C ALA A 104 -3.62 7.91 10.25
N VAL A 105 -2.39 8.03 9.75
CA VAL A 105 -2.11 8.61 8.43
C VAL A 105 -1.59 7.49 7.53
N ALA A 106 -2.24 7.27 6.40
CA ALA A 106 -1.78 6.38 5.34
C ALA A 106 -1.11 7.21 4.24
N LEU A 107 0.15 6.95 3.99
CA LEU A 107 0.95 7.67 3.01
C LEU A 107 1.44 6.74 1.90
N MET A 108 1.54 7.28 0.69
CA MET A 108 2.30 6.66 -0.39
C MET A 108 3.32 7.67 -0.92
N VAL A 109 4.56 7.25 -1.00
CA VAL A 109 5.68 8.02 -1.56
C VAL A 109 6.46 7.16 -2.55
N TYR A 110 7.32 7.78 -3.35
CA TYR A 110 8.21 7.07 -4.26
C TYR A 110 9.53 6.69 -3.59
N GLY A 111 9.97 5.48 -3.87
CA GLY A 111 11.19 4.91 -3.33
C GLY A 111 12.45 5.37 -4.07
N GLU A 112 13.58 5.36 -3.36
CA GLU A 112 14.85 5.89 -3.80
C GLU A 112 15.42 5.19 -5.04
N LYS A 113 15.35 3.85 -5.11
CA LYS A 113 15.97 3.09 -6.20
C LYS A 113 15.33 3.38 -7.55
N THR A 114 14.00 3.33 -7.61
CA THR A 114 13.26 3.73 -8.80
C THR A 114 13.48 5.22 -9.09
N GLY A 115 13.57 6.04 -8.05
CA GLY A 115 13.85 7.45 -8.13
C GLY A 115 15.19 7.77 -8.77
N LEU A 116 16.24 7.03 -8.49
CA LEU A 116 17.54 7.20 -9.13
C LEU A 116 17.44 7.04 -10.66
N MET A 117 16.80 5.97 -11.14
CA MET A 117 16.60 5.74 -12.57
C MET A 117 15.79 6.88 -13.22
N ILE A 118 14.68 7.27 -12.61
CA ILE A 118 13.83 8.35 -13.11
C ILE A 118 14.59 9.67 -13.14
N THR A 119 15.38 9.97 -12.11
CA THR A 119 16.19 11.20 -12.02
C THR A 119 17.20 11.28 -13.16
N GLU A 120 17.90 10.19 -13.47
CA GLU A 120 18.87 10.17 -14.58
C GLU A 120 18.17 10.38 -15.93
N ILE A 121 17.03 9.79 -16.13
CA ILE A 121 16.23 9.97 -17.35
C ILE A 121 15.72 11.42 -17.47
N LYS A 122 15.23 12.02 -16.37
CA LYS A 122 14.83 13.42 -16.33
C LYS A 122 15.97 14.37 -16.76
N LYS A 123 17.22 14.09 -16.37
CA LYS A 123 18.39 14.87 -16.82
C LYS A 123 18.51 14.85 -18.35
N ILE A 124 18.28 13.72 -18.99
CA ILE A 124 18.31 13.58 -20.45
C ILE A 124 17.16 14.39 -21.07
N PHE A 125 15.93 14.24 -20.54
CA PHE A 125 14.76 14.95 -21.06
C PHE A 125 14.88 16.46 -20.90
N ASN A 126 15.47 16.95 -19.80
CA ASN A 126 15.79 18.35 -19.61
C ASN A 126 16.80 18.88 -20.65
N LYS A 127 17.84 18.08 -20.98
CA LYS A 127 18.78 18.42 -22.06
C LYS A 127 18.09 18.53 -23.43
N LEU A 128 17.09 17.68 -23.66
CA LEU A 128 16.27 17.69 -24.87
C LEU A 128 15.15 18.75 -24.84
N LYS A 129 15.05 19.53 -23.76
CA LYS A 129 14.04 20.59 -23.55
C LYS A 129 12.61 20.05 -23.72
N LEU A 130 12.36 18.85 -23.20
CA LEU A 130 11.00 18.30 -23.18
C LEU A 130 10.17 18.94 -22.09
N ASP A 131 9.00 19.44 -22.47
CA ASP A 131 8.07 20.18 -21.60
C ASP A 131 6.73 19.43 -21.45
N HIS A 132 5.84 19.97 -20.60
CA HIS A 132 4.49 19.46 -20.36
C HIS A 132 3.57 19.68 -21.57
N ASN A 133 3.90 19.07 -22.72
CA ASN A 133 3.07 19.15 -23.93
C ASN A 133 2.96 17.77 -24.61
N LYS A 134 1.95 17.64 -25.44
CA LYS A 134 1.65 16.37 -26.11
C LYS A 134 2.81 15.82 -26.94
N LYS A 135 3.55 16.72 -27.62
CA LYS A 135 4.72 16.32 -28.44
C LYS A 135 5.81 15.66 -27.58
N SER A 136 6.12 16.23 -26.42
CA SER A 136 7.11 15.65 -25.50
C SER A 136 6.66 14.31 -24.95
N ILE A 137 5.38 14.19 -24.57
CA ILE A 137 4.80 12.92 -24.10
C ILE A 137 4.93 11.82 -25.16
N ASP A 138 4.57 12.14 -26.40
CA ASP A 138 4.64 11.18 -27.52
C ASP A 138 6.10 10.78 -27.82
N LEU A 139 7.06 11.71 -27.77
CA LEU A 139 8.49 11.41 -27.92
C LEU A 139 9.00 10.47 -26.83
N ILE A 140 8.59 10.69 -25.57
CA ILE A 140 8.95 9.80 -24.46
C ILE A 140 8.40 8.40 -24.68
N LYS A 141 7.14 8.26 -25.08
CA LYS A 141 6.53 6.97 -25.40
C LYS A 141 7.26 6.23 -26.55
N VAL A 142 7.61 6.96 -27.61
CA VAL A 142 8.36 6.40 -28.73
C VAL A 142 9.73 5.93 -28.27
N LEU A 143 10.48 6.76 -27.52
CA LEU A 143 11.77 6.38 -26.96
C LEU A 143 11.69 5.08 -26.17
N ILE A 144 10.77 4.99 -25.23
CA ILE A 144 10.64 3.83 -24.33
C ILE A 144 10.32 2.56 -25.15
N ASN A 145 9.45 2.66 -26.15
CA ASN A 145 9.08 1.51 -26.98
C ASN A 145 10.21 1.05 -27.92
N GLN A 146 11.19 1.90 -28.21
CA GLN A 146 12.36 1.59 -29.02
C GLN A 146 13.55 1.08 -28.23
N LEU A 147 13.51 1.12 -26.89
CA LEU A 147 14.57 0.57 -26.06
C LEU A 147 14.67 -0.95 -26.19
N ASN A 148 15.88 -1.45 -26.02
CA ASN A 148 16.10 -2.89 -25.93
C ASN A 148 15.22 -3.50 -24.81
N PRO A 149 14.55 -4.66 -25.06
CA PRO A 149 13.70 -5.29 -24.06
C PRO A 149 14.36 -5.61 -22.70
N SER A 150 15.69 -5.74 -22.68
CA SER A 150 16.45 -5.92 -21.43
C SER A 150 16.76 -4.61 -20.70
N HIS A 151 16.46 -3.45 -21.28
CA HIS A 151 16.76 -2.15 -20.67
C HIS A 151 15.86 -1.93 -19.45
N PRO A 152 16.39 -1.49 -18.29
CA PRO A 152 15.63 -1.32 -17.06
C PRO A 152 14.37 -0.44 -17.22
N LEU A 153 14.49 0.67 -17.97
CA LEU A 153 13.33 1.55 -18.25
C LEU A 153 12.24 0.85 -19.07
N TYR A 154 12.62 0.00 -20.04
CA TYR A 154 11.66 -0.78 -20.82
C TYR A 154 10.93 -1.77 -19.90
N LEU A 155 11.68 -2.53 -19.10
CA LEU A 155 11.10 -3.48 -18.13
C LEU A 155 10.19 -2.78 -17.12
N PHE A 156 10.59 -1.62 -16.63
CA PHE A 156 9.79 -0.77 -15.75
C PHE A 156 8.49 -0.33 -16.43
N SER A 157 8.56 0.13 -17.70
CA SER A 157 7.38 0.58 -18.45
C SER A 157 6.34 -0.52 -18.64
N LYS A 158 6.74 -1.77 -18.76
CA LYS A 158 5.81 -2.90 -18.91
C LYS A 158 5.10 -3.29 -17.63
N LYS A 159 5.66 -2.91 -16.48
CA LYS A 159 5.08 -3.21 -15.15
C LYS A 159 4.25 -2.07 -14.57
N SER A 160 4.46 -0.83 -15.02
CA SER A 160 3.78 0.34 -14.45
C SER A 160 2.61 0.79 -15.32
N LEU A 161 1.44 0.91 -14.72
CA LEU A 161 0.25 1.46 -15.35
C LEU A 161 0.42 2.94 -15.74
N ASP A 162 1.33 3.66 -15.09
CA ASP A 162 1.58 5.08 -15.36
C ASP A 162 1.96 5.32 -16.83
N PHE A 163 2.61 4.35 -17.47
CA PHE A 163 2.98 4.44 -18.91
C PHE A 163 1.80 4.30 -19.89
N GLN A 164 0.65 3.86 -19.41
CA GLN A 164 -0.55 3.75 -20.25
C GLN A 164 -1.26 5.09 -20.42
N TYR A 165 -1.02 6.04 -19.51
CA TYR A 165 -1.69 7.33 -19.47
C TYR A 165 -0.72 8.49 -19.66
N ASP A 166 -1.16 9.53 -20.37
CA ASP A 166 -0.36 10.75 -20.56
C ASP A 166 -0.05 11.43 -19.22
N SER A 167 -1.00 11.43 -18.29
CA SER A 167 -0.81 11.96 -16.93
C SER A 167 0.29 11.24 -16.15
N GLY A 168 0.39 9.92 -16.30
CA GLY A 168 1.45 9.15 -15.66
C GLY A 168 2.84 9.44 -16.24
N ILE A 169 2.95 9.65 -17.56
CA ILE A 169 4.21 10.08 -18.19
C ILE A 169 4.63 11.47 -17.71
N VAL A 170 3.67 12.40 -17.58
CA VAL A 170 3.93 13.73 -17.05
C VAL A 170 4.41 13.65 -15.60
N ASP A 171 3.72 12.88 -14.78
CA ASP A 171 4.06 12.69 -13.37
C ASP A 171 5.47 12.13 -13.20
N LEU A 172 5.77 11.02 -13.89
CA LEU A 172 7.07 10.35 -13.78
C LEU A 172 8.25 11.18 -14.31
N PHE A 173 8.10 11.87 -15.45
CA PHE A 173 9.25 12.39 -16.19
C PHE A 173 9.28 13.90 -16.40
N LEU A 174 8.15 14.56 -16.33
CA LEU A 174 8.05 16.00 -16.64
C LEU A 174 7.76 16.85 -15.40
N HIS A 175 7.48 16.26 -14.25
CA HIS A 175 7.31 16.99 -13.01
C HIS A 175 8.66 17.55 -12.51
N LYS A 176 8.68 18.85 -12.14
CA LYS A 176 9.93 19.57 -11.84
C LYS A 176 10.56 19.24 -10.50
N SER A 177 9.76 18.86 -9.51
CA SER A 177 10.22 18.60 -8.14
C SER A 177 9.64 17.30 -7.63
N GLU A 178 10.52 16.37 -7.31
CA GLU A 178 10.18 15.12 -6.62
C GLU A 178 11.29 14.76 -5.65
N LYS A 179 10.89 14.22 -4.51
CA LYS A 179 11.78 13.58 -3.54
C LYS A 179 11.51 12.09 -3.54
N PHE A 180 12.58 11.33 -3.54
CA PHE A 180 12.53 9.89 -3.40
C PHE A 180 13.06 9.51 -2.03
N TYR A 181 12.51 8.47 -1.43
CA TYR A 181 12.77 8.14 -0.04
C TYR A 181 13.36 6.75 0.13
N SER A 182 14.39 6.66 0.97
CA SER A 182 14.77 5.40 1.61
C SER A 182 13.86 5.15 2.83
N ILE A 183 13.85 3.91 3.31
CA ILE A 183 13.16 3.59 4.57
C ILE A 183 13.74 4.41 5.73
N LYS A 184 15.05 4.57 5.76
CA LYS A 184 15.76 5.37 6.77
C LYS A 184 15.33 6.84 6.75
N ASP A 185 15.16 7.44 5.55
CA ASP A 185 14.65 8.81 5.44
C ASP A 185 13.23 8.92 6.00
N LEU A 186 12.37 7.92 5.72
CA LEU A 186 11.01 7.90 6.24
C LEU A 186 10.97 7.75 7.76
N ILE A 187 11.79 6.87 8.34
CA ILE A 187 11.91 6.73 9.80
C ILE A 187 12.31 8.06 10.41
N ASN A 188 13.34 8.71 9.86
CA ASN A 188 13.86 9.97 10.37
C ASN A 188 12.85 11.12 10.27
N ILE A 189 12.19 11.28 9.11
CA ILE A 189 11.24 12.39 8.91
C ILE A 189 9.99 12.20 9.76
N PHE A 190 9.48 10.99 9.92
CA PHE A 190 8.32 10.72 10.76
C PHE A 190 8.64 10.92 12.24
N SER A 191 9.78 10.42 12.72
CA SER A 191 10.21 10.60 14.11
C SER A 191 10.36 12.08 14.48
N ARG A 192 10.98 12.89 13.62
CA ARG A 192 11.12 14.35 13.84
C ARG A 192 9.77 15.08 13.88
N ASN A 193 8.74 14.52 13.25
CA ASN A 193 7.39 15.08 13.24
C ASN A 193 6.45 14.38 14.26
N ASN A 194 6.99 13.68 15.25
CA ASN A 194 6.27 12.99 16.34
C ASN A 194 5.30 11.89 15.84
N PHE A 195 5.60 11.29 14.68
CA PHE A 195 4.91 10.11 14.19
C PHE A 195 5.72 8.85 14.39
N ASN A 196 5.02 7.75 14.60
CA ASN A 196 5.58 6.40 14.69
C ASN A 196 5.04 5.56 13.52
N ILE A 197 5.92 4.82 12.87
CA ILE A 197 5.53 3.85 11.84
C ILE A 197 4.77 2.71 12.51
N LYS A 198 3.58 2.44 12.00
CA LYS A 198 2.77 1.31 12.45
C LYS A 198 2.97 0.09 11.57
N ASN A 199 2.98 0.30 10.26
CA ASN A 199 3.19 -0.78 9.31
C ASN A 199 3.50 -0.22 7.91
N PHE A 200 4.14 -1.02 7.09
CA PHE A 200 4.14 -0.84 5.63
C PHE A 200 2.99 -1.64 5.02
N VAL A 201 2.30 -1.04 4.06
CA VAL A 201 1.19 -1.68 3.35
C VAL A 201 1.75 -2.33 2.07
N GLY A 202 1.31 -3.56 1.81
CA GLY A 202 1.86 -4.33 0.69
C GLY A 202 3.14 -5.11 1.04
N GLY A 203 3.32 -6.27 0.41
CA GLY A 203 4.35 -7.25 0.76
C GLY A 203 5.79 -6.86 0.45
N ASN A 204 6.02 -5.75 -0.28
CA ASN A 204 7.35 -5.47 -0.84
C ASN A 204 8.38 -4.95 0.17
N ILE A 205 7.94 -4.25 1.22
CA ILE A 205 8.84 -3.71 2.26
C ILE A 205 8.55 -4.34 3.62
N LYS A 206 7.36 -4.88 3.79
CA LYS A 206 6.90 -5.46 5.04
C LYS A 206 7.74 -6.65 5.49
N SER A 207 8.18 -7.48 4.54
CA SER A 207 8.99 -8.65 4.82
C SER A 207 9.99 -8.92 3.70
N PHE A 208 11.23 -9.20 4.08
CA PHE A 208 12.29 -9.61 3.15
C PHE A 208 12.28 -11.13 2.90
N THR A 209 11.52 -11.89 3.65
CA THR A 209 11.55 -13.38 3.61
C THR A 209 11.13 -13.95 2.25
N LYS A 210 10.28 -13.25 1.52
CA LYS A 210 9.82 -13.65 0.18
C LYS A 210 10.93 -13.74 -0.89
N TYR A 211 12.08 -13.11 -0.65
CA TYR A 211 13.21 -13.15 -1.57
C TYR A 211 14.08 -14.39 -1.41
N PHE A 212 13.78 -15.25 -0.43
CA PHE A 212 14.54 -16.45 -0.13
C PHE A 212 13.70 -17.69 -0.35
N THR A 213 14.28 -18.68 -1.01
CA THR A 213 13.63 -19.98 -1.28
C THR A 213 13.89 -21.03 -0.22
N ALA A 214 14.82 -20.77 0.69
CA ALA A 214 15.20 -21.68 1.78
C ALA A 214 15.53 -20.89 3.05
N ASN A 215 15.39 -21.53 4.20
CA ASN A 215 15.79 -20.98 5.49
C ASN A 215 17.32 -21.08 5.64
N THR A 216 18.00 -20.00 5.27
CA THR A 216 19.46 -19.88 5.30
C THR A 216 19.92 -19.22 6.60
N GLU A 217 21.20 -19.38 6.95
CA GLU A 217 21.82 -18.67 8.09
C GLU A 217 21.64 -17.15 7.95
N PHE A 218 21.77 -16.60 6.72
CA PHE A 218 21.50 -15.20 6.44
C PHE A 218 20.09 -14.79 6.87
N LEU A 219 19.08 -15.59 6.52
CA LEU A 219 17.68 -15.30 6.87
C LEU A 219 17.46 -15.33 8.38
N GLN A 220 18.09 -16.27 9.11
CA GLN A 220 18.02 -16.34 10.55
C GLN A 220 18.67 -15.12 11.20
N ASN A 221 19.85 -14.72 10.75
CA ASN A 221 20.57 -13.55 11.23
C ASN A 221 19.76 -12.26 10.95
N ALA A 222 19.21 -12.11 9.74
CA ALA A 222 18.40 -10.95 9.40
C ALA A 222 17.11 -10.86 10.24
N ARG A 223 16.47 -11.99 10.56
CA ARG A 223 15.30 -12.03 11.46
C ARG A 223 15.62 -11.64 12.91
N SER A 224 16.88 -11.77 13.34
CA SER A 224 17.29 -11.37 14.69
C SER A 224 17.47 -9.87 14.87
N LEU A 225 17.57 -9.11 13.77
CA LEU A 225 17.70 -7.66 13.79
C LEU A 225 16.41 -6.99 14.30
N ASN A 226 16.55 -5.71 14.69
CA ASN A 226 15.38 -4.89 14.99
C ASN A 226 14.50 -4.69 13.74
N LEU A 227 13.26 -4.25 13.94
CA LEU A 227 12.29 -4.14 12.85
C LEU A 227 12.69 -3.12 11.78
N GLU A 228 13.33 -2.02 12.16
CA GLU A 228 13.77 -0.96 11.24
C GLU A 228 14.84 -1.49 10.28
N ASP A 229 15.84 -2.21 10.80
CA ASP A 229 16.86 -2.86 10.00
C ASP A 229 16.27 -3.93 9.06
N GLN A 230 15.27 -4.68 9.54
CA GLN A 230 14.55 -5.64 8.70
C GLN A 230 13.83 -4.95 7.53
N TRP A 231 13.22 -3.78 7.73
CA TRP A 231 12.61 -3.00 6.65
C TRP A 231 13.66 -2.46 5.67
N GLU A 232 14.83 -2.02 6.14
CA GLU A 232 15.93 -1.59 5.26
C GLU A 232 16.42 -2.76 4.39
N ILE A 233 16.58 -3.96 4.96
CA ILE A 233 16.91 -5.18 4.19
C ILE A 233 15.82 -5.47 3.15
N ALA A 234 14.55 -5.39 3.52
CA ALA A 234 13.44 -5.60 2.59
C ALA A 234 13.48 -4.60 1.44
N GLN A 235 13.73 -3.32 1.70
CA GLN A 235 13.91 -2.31 0.66
C GLN A 235 15.13 -2.61 -0.20
N PHE A 236 16.26 -3.01 0.40
CA PHE A 236 17.47 -3.35 -0.34
C PHE A 236 17.24 -4.50 -1.33
N LEU A 237 16.53 -5.54 -0.92
CA LEU A 237 16.21 -6.71 -1.75
C LEU A 237 15.11 -6.42 -2.77
N ASN A 238 14.26 -5.45 -2.50
CA ASN A 238 13.19 -5.05 -3.42
C ASN A 238 13.71 -4.05 -4.47
N TRP A 239 13.94 -4.53 -5.69
CA TRP A 239 14.35 -3.67 -6.81
C TRP A 239 13.21 -2.80 -7.37
N ASP A 240 11.97 -3.11 -7.04
CA ASP A 240 10.77 -2.37 -7.45
C ASP A 240 10.15 -1.66 -6.26
N ASP A 241 10.85 -0.63 -5.75
CA ASP A 241 10.43 0.19 -4.61
C ASP A 241 9.64 1.44 -5.05
N ARG A 242 8.98 1.41 -6.22
CA ARG A 242 8.28 2.57 -6.80
C ARG A 242 7.35 3.25 -5.80
N LYS A 243 6.55 2.46 -5.11
CA LYS A 243 5.53 2.95 -4.18
C LYS A 243 5.79 2.38 -2.79
N ILE A 244 6.26 3.22 -1.91
CA ILE A 244 6.35 2.90 -0.49
C ILE A 244 5.05 3.37 0.17
N GLN A 245 4.24 2.41 0.59
CA GLN A 245 3.00 2.68 1.30
C GLN A 245 3.21 2.40 2.79
N VAL A 246 2.92 3.39 3.63
CA VAL A 246 3.20 3.34 5.06
C VAL A 246 2.05 3.92 5.86
N VAL A 247 1.76 3.30 6.99
CA VAL A 247 0.81 3.81 7.99
C VAL A 247 1.59 4.31 9.19
N ILE A 248 1.32 5.55 9.59
CA ILE A 248 1.91 6.21 10.75
C ILE A 248 0.83 6.71 11.71
N SER A 249 1.17 6.89 12.99
CA SER A 249 0.27 7.46 13.99
C SER A 249 1.05 8.22 15.07
N LYS A 250 0.35 9.05 15.85
CA LYS A 250 0.91 9.75 17.01
C LYS A 250 1.30 8.78 18.13
N ASN A 251 0.58 7.69 18.26
CA ASN A 251 0.67 6.79 19.41
C ASN A 251 2.00 6.04 19.42
N LYS A 252 2.79 6.21 20.51
CA LYS A 252 4.05 5.48 20.71
C LYS A 252 3.84 4.00 21.04
N LYS A 253 2.66 3.63 21.57
CA LYS A 253 2.35 2.22 21.77
C LYS A 253 2.42 1.53 20.41
N SER A 254 3.46 0.77 20.23
CA SER A 254 3.55 -0.17 19.15
C SER A 254 2.53 -1.28 19.42
N ASP A 255 1.27 -1.02 19.08
CA ASP A 255 0.42 -2.09 18.58
C ASP A 255 0.94 -2.48 17.19
N SER A 256 2.28 -2.38 16.99
CA SER A 256 2.92 -3.10 15.93
C SER A 256 2.47 -4.53 16.17
N PHE A 257 1.64 -5.03 15.29
CA PHE A 257 1.51 -6.46 15.11
C PHE A 257 2.92 -6.94 14.77
N ALA A 258 3.74 -7.06 15.81
CA ALA A 258 4.96 -7.80 15.70
C ALA A 258 4.47 -9.21 15.43
N TYR A 259 4.52 -9.63 14.17
CA TYR A 259 4.11 -10.98 13.74
C TYR A 259 4.71 -12.08 14.65
N LYS A 260 5.85 -11.79 15.29
CA LYS A 260 6.46 -12.63 16.34
C LYS A 260 5.59 -12.89 17.59
N LYS A 261 4.49 -12.12 17.78
CA LYS A 261 3.57 -12.29 18.93
C LYS A 261 2.17 -12.69 18.55
N ILE A 262 1.89 -12.93 17.26
CA ILE A 262 0.57 -13.42 16.85
C ILE A 262 0.44 -14.87 17.26
N ASP A 263 -0.49 -15.14 18.18
CA ASP A 263 -0.95 -16.51 18.38
C ASP A 263 -1.85 -16.92 17.21
N LEU A 264 -1.28 -17.70 16.30
CA LEU A 264 -2.00 -18.20 15.12
C LEU A 264 -3.29 -18.95 15.49
N ASN A 265 -3.41 -19.46 16.72
CA ASN A 265 -4.60 -20.14 17.17
C ASN A 265 -5.77 -19.20 17.44
N GLU A 266 -5.49 -17.94 17.75
CA GLU A 266 -6.52 -16.99 18.18
C GLU A 266 -6.94 -15.99 17.09
N ILE A 267 -6.38 -16.08 15.90
CA ILE A 267 -6.69 -15.18 14.79
C ILE A 267 -7.67 -15.77 13.78
N TYR A 268 -8.35 -14.87 13.11
CA TYR A 268 -9.03 -15.10 11.84
C TYR A 268 -8.14 -14.58 10.72
N VAL A 269 -8.11 -15.27 9.59
CA VAL A 269 -7.42 -14.79 8.38
C VAL A 269 -8.43 -14.56 7.27
N CYS A 270 -8.19 -13.55 6.44
CA CYS A 270 -9.05 -13.28 5.31
C CYS A 270 -8.23 -12.97 4.05
N ARG A 271 -8.90 -13.12 2.92
CA ARG A 271 -8.34 -12.79 1.61
C ARG A 271 -8.14 -11.29 1.50
N ILE A 272 -7.04 -10.89 0.89
CA ILE A 272 -6.83 -9.49 0.54
C ILE A 272 -7.61 -9.11 -0.72
N THR A 273 -8.02 -7.85 -0.81
CA THR A 273 -8.62 -7.30 -2.02
C THR A 273 -7.59 -7.28 -3.16
N GLY A 274 -7.99 -7.68 -4.36
CA GLY A 274 -7.10 -7.70 -5.52
C GLY A 274 -6.20 -8.94 -5.62
N ALA A 275 -6.51 -10.02 -4.90
CA ALA A 275 -5.86 -11.32 -5.07
C ALA A 275 -6.86 -12.39 -5.51
N GLU A 276 -6.42 -13.24 -6.43
CA GLU A 276 -7.14 -14.45 -6.85
C GLU A 276 -6.65 -15.63 -6.04
N TYR A 277 -7.56 -16.40 -5.46
CA TYR A 277 -7.26 -17.58 -4.66
C TYR A 277 -7.83 -18.82 -5.33
N LEU A 278 -6.95 -19.72 -5.73
CA LEU A 278 -7.31 -21.04 -6.24
C LEU A 278 -6.99 -22.07 -5.15
N ILE A 279 -8.03 -22.71 -4.63
CA ILE A 279 -7.92 -23.72 -3.59
C ILE A 279 -8.39 -25.05 -4.20
N ASP A 280 -7.46 -25.96 -4.35
CA ASP A 280 -7.70 -27.33 -4.77
C ASP A 280 -7.34 -28.28 -3.62
N ASN A 281 -7.68 -29.58 -3.74
CA ASN A 281 -7.55 -30.57 -2.66
C ASN A 281 -6.17 -30.62 -2.04
N ASN A 282 -5.11 -30.38 -2.82
CA ASN A 282 -3.72 -30.49 -2.35
C ASN A 282 -2.91 -29.19 -2.58
N LYS A 283 -3.55 -28.11 -3.04
CA LYS A 283 -2.81 -26.92 -3.43
C LYS A 283 -3.58 -25.63 -3.17
N ILE A 284 -2.88 -24.64 -2.61
CA ILE A 284 -3.31 -23.25 -2.61
C ILE A 284 -2.45 -22.50 -3.61
N ALA A 285 -3.06 -21.80 -4.53
CA ALA A 285 -2.38 -20.82 -5.38
C ALA A 285 -3.00 -19.45 -5.17
N ILE A 286 -2.15 -18.44 -4.99
CA ILE A 286 -2.54 -17.04 -4.79
C ILE A 286 -1.87 -16.23 -5.88
N ARG A 287 -2.64 -15.42 -6.60
CA ARG A 287 -2.15 -14.50 -7.61
C ARG A 287 -2.56 -13.09 -7.23
N LEU A 288 -1.58 -12.20 -7.11
CA LEU A 288 -1.83 -10.77 -6.88
C LEU A 288 -2.17 -10.09 -8.21
N ALA A 289 -3.33 -9.44 -8.28
CA ALA A 289 -3.78 -8.76 -9.50
C ALA A 289 -2.87 -7.56 -9.86
N GLU A 290 -2.36 -6.85 -8.85
CA GLU A 290 -1.54 -5.66 -9.03
C GLU A 290 -0.15 -5.96 -9.63
N THR A 291 0.50 -7.03 -9.17
CA THR A 291 1.87 -7.40 -9.58
C THR A 291 1.92 -8.57 -10.55
N GLY A 292 0.83 -9.33 -10.68
CA GLY A 292 0.81 -10.61 -11.39
C GLY A 292 1.60 -11.72 -10.67
N GLU A 293 2.16 -11.44 -9.50
CA GLU A 293 2.94 -12.39 -8.70
C GLU A 293 2.06 -13.59 -8.34
N LYS A 294 2.58 -14.80 -8.55
CA LYS A 294 1.88 -16.05 -8.25
C LYS A 294 2.73 -16.89 -7.30
N ILE A 295 2.13 -17.27 -6.20
CA ILE A 295 2.69 -18.24 -5.26
C ILE A 295 1.81 -19.47 -5.18
N SER A 296 2.38 -20.61 -4.85
CA SER A 296 1.60 -21.82 -4.62
C SER A 296 2.26 -22.73 -3.60
N PHE A 297 1.42 -23.36 -2.77
CA PHE A 297 1.82 -24.27 -1.72
C PHE A 297 1.08 -25.59 -1.88
N ASN A 298 1.78 -26.69 -1.68
CA ASN A 298 1.15 -27.99 -1.58
C ASN A 298 0.69 -28.18 -0.13
N ILE A 299 -0.60 -28.36 0.05
CA ILE A 299 -1.23 -28.62 1.35
C ILE A 299 -2.14 -29.82 1.16
N SER A 300 -1.98 -30.83 1.99
CA SER A 300 -2.97 -31.90 2.12
C SER A 300 -4.15 -31.34 2.90
N VAL A 301 -5.26 -31.04 2.23
CA VAL A 301 -6.44 -30.44 2.84
C VAL A 301 -7.48 -31.53 3.03
N LEU A 302 -7.82 -31.82 4.28
CA LEU A 302 -8.89 -32.77 4.62
C LEU A 302 -10.28 -32.21 4.33
N ASP A 303 -10.45 -30.88 4.47
CA ASP A 303 -11.71 -30.19 4.23
C ASP A 303 -11.49 -28.85 3.51
N LYS A 304 -11.75 -28.84 2.22
CA LYS A 304 -11.65 -27.64 1.37
C LYS A 304 -12.62 -26.54 1.81
N ASN A 305 -13.82 -26.90 2.28
CA ASN A 305 -14.84 -25.95 2.68
C ASN A 305 -14.41 -25.22 3.96
N LEU A 306 -13.79 -25.95 4.89
CA LEU A 306 -13.23 -25.34 6.10
C LEU A 306 -12.12 -24.35 5.76
N LEU A 307 -11.21 -24.69 4.84
CA LEU A 307 -10.14 -23.77 4.41
C LEU A 307 -10.71 -22.51 3.74
N VAL A 308 -11.76 -22.65 2.93
CA VAL A 308 -12.47 -21.50 2.34
C VAL A 308 -13.11 -20.63 3.43
N ASN A 309 -13.69 -21.22 4.46
CA ASN A 309 -14.27 -20.47 5.58
C ASN A 309 -13.20 -19.74 6.39
N ILE A 310 -12.04 -20.35 6.62
CA ILE A 310 -10.89 -19.73 7.27
C ILE A 310 -10.42 -18.52 6.44
N PHE A 311 -10.20 -18.68 5.14
CA PHE A 311 -9.75 -17.60 4.25
C PHE A 311 -10.78 -16.49 4.06
N ASN A 312 -12.02 -16.72 4.40
CA ASN A 312 -13.07 -15.71 4.43
C ASN A 312 -13.29 -15.09 5.84
N GLY A 313 -12.42 -15.37 6.79
CA GLY A 313 -12.48 -14.81 8.14
C GLY A 313 -13.63 -15.32 9.00
N LYS A 314 -14.31 -16.40 8.61
CA LYS A 314 -15.44 -16.97 9.35
C LYS A 314 -15.02 -17.87 10.51
N GLU A 315 -13.89 -18.54 10.35
CA GLU A 315 -13.35 -19.50 11.32
C GLU A 315 -11.96 -19.08 11.78
N LYS A 316 -11.61 -19.35 13.05
CA LYS A 316 -10.25 -19.17 13.54
C LYS A 316 -9.30 -20.17 12.90
N LEU A 317 -8.07 -19.77 12.68
CA LEU A 317 -7.04 -20.61 12.06
C LEU A 317 -6.79 -21.93 12.84
N LYS A 318 -6.97 -21.92 14.17
CA LYS A 318 -6.89 -23.12 15.01
C LYS A 318 -7.85 -24.25 14.60
N SER A 319 -9.01 -23.91 14.03
CA SER A 319 -9.97 -24.90 13.56
C SER A 319 -9.38 -25.77 12.44
N PHE A 320 -8.55 -25.16 11.59
CA PHE A 320 -7.83 -25.84 10.54
C PHE A 320 -6.66 -26.68 11.10
N PHE A 321 -5.89 -26.11 12.02
CA PHE A 321 -4.75 -26.83 12.61
C PHE A 321 -5.13 -28.11 13.35
N LYS A 322 -6.34 -28.20 13.90
CA LYS A 322 -6.84 -29.43 14.55
C LYS A 322 -6.97 -30.66 13.63
N LEU A 323 -6.93 -30.43 12.31
CA LEU A 323 -7.07 -31.48 11.31
C LEU A 323 -5.74 -32.23 11.01
N TYR A 324 -4.63 -31.74 11.56
CA TYR A 324 -3.28 -32.20 11.22
C TYR A 324 -2.56 -32.79 12.43
N SER A 325 -1.65 -33.75 12.17
CA SER A 325 -0.74 -34.28 13.17
C SER A 325 0.28 -33.24 13.62
N VAL A 326 0.91 -33.46 14.77
CA VAL A 326 1.93 -32.57 15.35
C VAL A 326 3.06 -32.30 14.36
N ASP A 327 3.53 -33.32 13.64
CA ASP A 327 4.65 -33.22 12.68
C ASP A 327 4.30 -32.39 11.44
N GLN A 328 3.02 -32.24 11.11
CA GLN A 328 2.54 -31.45 9.99
C GLN A 328 2.26 -29.99 10.38
N LEU A 329 2.02 -29.73 11.68
CA LEU A 329 1.60 -28.43 12.19
C LEU A 329 2.67 -27.36 12.03
N ASP A 330 3.92 -27.68 12.23
CA ASP A 330 5.00 -26.68 12.19
C ASP A 330 5.19 -26.16 10.76
N ASN A 331 5.17 -27.03 9.76
CA ASN A 331 5.22 -26.63 8.36
C ASN A 331 4.00 -25.76 7.97
N LEU A 332 2.80 -26.14 8.42
CA LEU A 332 1.59 -25.36 8.16
C LEU A 332 1.63 -23.99 8.82
N LYS A 333 2.08 -23.90 10.06
CA LYS A 333 2.27 -22.62 10.75
C LYS A 333 3.27 -21.72 10.01
N GLU A 334 4.39 -22.28 9.52
CA GLU A 334 5.36 -21.55 8.71
C GLU A 334 4.73 -21.02 7.41
N ILE A 335 3.92 -21.83 6.72
CA ILE A 335 3.20 -21.40 5.51
C ILE A 335 2.23 -20.25 5.82
N PHE A 336 1.39 -20.37 6.86
CA PHE A 336 0.46 -19.31 7.23
C PHE A 336 1.18 -18.06 7.69
N MET A 337 2.26 -18.18 8.48
CA MET A 337 3.10 -17.03 8.85
C MET A 337 3.69 -16.36 7.61
N PHE A 338 4.22 -17.13 6.67
CA PHE A 338 4.72 -16.59 5.41
C PHE A 338 3.62 -15.82 4.64
N LEU A 339 2.41 -16.38 4.54
CA LEU A 339 1.29 -15.73 3.85
C LEU A 339 0.88 -14.41 4.52
N ILE A 340 0.87 -14.38 5.85
CA ILE A 340 0.53 -13.20 6.65
C ILE A 340 1.65 -12.14 6.56
N GLU A 341 2.90 -12.53 6.76
CA GLU A 341 4.06 -11.64 6.73
C GLU A 341 4.24 -10.96 5.37
N ASN A 342 3.94 -11.69 4.30
CA ASN A 342 4.06 -11.17 2.94
C ASN A 342 2.75 -10.56 2.40
N SER A 343 1.76 -10.34 3.28
CA SER A 343 0.48 -9.72 2.94
C SER A 343 -0.32 -10.46 1.86
N TYR A 344 -0.20 -11.78 1.79
CA TYR A 344 -1.11 -12.63 0.99
C TYR A 344 -2.39 -12.97 1.74
N LEU A 345 -2.40 -12.79 3.06
CA LEU A 345 -3.57 -12.91 3.93
C LEU A 345 -3.57 -11.75 4.93
N GLU A 346 -4.75 -11.25 5.24
CA GLU A 346 -4.97 -10.31 6.33
C GLU A 346 -5.40 -11.04 7.60
N VAL A 347 -5.12 -10.44 8.76
CA VAL A 347 -5.46 -11.00 10.07
C VAL A 347 -6.44 -10.12 10.81
N SER A 348 -7.32 -10.76 11.58
CA SER A 348 -8.26 -10.11 12.48
C SER A 348 -8.38 -10.89 13.79
N LEU A 349 -8.63 -10.19 14.90
CA LEU A 349 -8.98 -10.80 16.18
C LEU A 349 -10.47 -11.13 16.30
N HIS A 350 -11.27 -10.65 15.35
CA HIS A 350 -12.73 -10.83 15.29
C HIS A 350 -13.12 -11.46 13.95
N PRO A 351 -14.26 -12.17 13.88
CA PRO A 351 -14.78 -12.69 12.63
C PRO A 351 -14.92 -11.57 11.59
N VAL A 352 -14.48 -11.82 10.37
CA VAL A 352 -14.60 -10.88 9.26
C VAL A 352 -15.90 -11.19 8.50
N ILE A 353 -16.82 -10.23 8.45
CA ILE A 353 -18.03 -10.33 7.63
C ILE A 353 -17.68 -9.72 6.27
N ILE A 354 -17.47 -10.56 5.27
CA ILE A 354 -17.31 -10.12 3.88
C ILE A 354 -18.73 -10.06 3.29
N ASP A 355 -19.27 -8.85 3.16
CA ASP A 355 -20.51 -8.65 2.43
C ASP A 355 -20.23 -8.82 0.93
N ARG A 356 -20.76 -9.90 0.33
CA ARG A 356 -20.51 -10.26 -1.07
C ARG A 356 -21.41 -9.49 -2.05
N ASN A 357 -22.17 -8.52 -1.57
CA ASN A 357 -23.10 -7.72 -2.38
C ASN A 357 -22.53 -6.34 -2.79
N LEU A 358 -21.21 -6.15 -2.73
CA LEU A 358 -20.52 -4.99 -3.27
C LEU A 358 -19.63 -5.39 -4.46
#